data_a0475e341ab18b3fc8e6d1c258798b20
#
_entry.id   a0475e341ab18b3fc8e6d1c258798b20
#
_cell.length_a   1.000
_cell.length_b   1.000
_cell.length_c   1.000
_cell.angle_alpha   90.00
_cell.angle_beta   90.00
_cell.angle_gamma   90.00
#
_symmetry.space_group_name_H-M   'P 1'
#
loop_
_entity.id
_entity.type
_entity.pdbx_description
1 polymer ?
#
loop_
_entity_poly.entity_id
_entity_poly.type
_entity_poly.pdbx_seq_one_letter_code
_entity_poly.pdbx_strand_id
1 'polypeptide(L)'
;MRWQNIETPTFAGSAGSAGEPAIVETMQLLDRDGNEVVAFTKAVDGTIASTVDGQPKVYRALLNQTGTNAPVATVLENTLGGDVVWTRGLTGIYFGTLAGAFPSGKTYVSPFQYVDPSNGNYQLYRYDDDAVTIESLGQVDLHNAAFAAYLPVPIQILVNP
;
A
#
# COMPACT_ATOMS: atom_id res chain seq x y z
N MET A 1 10.91 -3.80 -30.38
CA MET A 1 11.43 -2.82 -29.43
C MET A 1 12.39 -1.92 -30.21
N ARG A 2 12.08 -0.66 -30.33
CA ARG A 2 12.92 0.29 -31.06
C ARG A 2 13.38 1.32 -30.05
N TRP A 3 14.67 1.38 -29.80
CA TRP A 3 15.28 2.42 -28.98
C TRP A 3 15.27 3.71 -29.79
N GLN A 4 14.54 4.71 -29.36
CA GLN A 4 14.70 6.07 -29.87
C GLN A 4 15.73 6.79 -29.01
N ASN A 5 16.70 7.41 -29.67
CA ASN A 5 17.68 8.27 -29.04
C ASN A 5 16.91 9.46 -28.44
N ILE A 6 16.92 9.56 -27.12
CA ILE A 6 16.35 10.70 -26.41
C ILE A 6 17.35 11.83 -26.58
N GLU A 7 16.94 12.92 -27.21
CA GLU A 7 17.74 14.14 -27.28
C GLU A 7 18.07 14.59 -25.84
N THR A 8 19.31 14.98 -25.61
CA THR A 8 19.79 15.49 -24.34
C THR A 8 18.86 16.56 -23.79
N PRO A 9 18.26 16.41 -22.60
CA PRO A 9 17.38 17.40 -22.04
C PRO A 9 18.14 18.70 -21.82
N THR A 10 17.60 19.79 -22.31
CA THR A 10 18.10 21.14 -22.05
C THR A 10 17.78 21.51 -20.61
N PHE A 11 18.80 21.63 -19.78
CA PHE A 11 18.65 22.01 -18.38
C PHE A 11 18.23 23.48 -18.27
N ALA A 12 16.99 23.74 -17.89
CA ALA A 12 16.60 25.03 -17.33
C ALA A 12 16.73 24.90 -15.81
N GLY A 13 17.88 25.32 -15.27
CA GLY A 13 18.07 25.42 -13.83
C GLY A 13 17.20 26.55 -13.29
N SER A 14 16.07 26.24 -12.69
CA SER A 14 15.32 27.14 -11.81
C SER A 14 15.86 26.96 -10.40
N ALA A 15 16.43 28.03 -9.84
CA ALA A 15 16.79 28.08 -8.43
C ALA A 15 15.51 27.96 -7.60
N GLY A 16 15.29 26.79 -6.98
CA GLY A 16 14.15 26.53 -6.12
C GLY A 16 14.19 27.39 -4.86
N SER A 17 13.02 27.77 -4.37
CA SER A 17 12.83 28.31 -3.03
C SER A 17 13.35 27.33 -1.97
N ALA A 18 13.93 27.86 -0.90
CA ALA A 18 14.42 27.07 0.22
C ALA A 18 13.29 26.20 0.80
N GLY A 19 13.38 24.86 0.63
CA GLY A 19 12.43 23.89 1.18
C GLY A 19 11.93 22.81 0.23
N GLU A 20 12.08 22.95 -1.09
CA GLU A 20 11.73 21.86 -2.02
C GLU A 20 12.98 21.10 -2.48
N PRO A 21 12.92 19.75 -2.53
CA PRO A 21 14.01 18.98 -3.11
C PRO A 21 14.10 19.34 -4.61
N ALA A 22 15.20 19.95 -5.01
CA ALA A 22 15.44 20.25 -6.41
C ALA A 22 15.61 18.92 -7.18
N ILE A 23 14.70 18.65 -8.11
CA ILE A 23 14.82 17.54 -9.06
C ILE A 23 15.91 17.92 -10.05
N VAL A 24 16.97 17.12 -10.11
CA VAL A 24 18.13 17.42 -10.95
C VAL A 24 18.03 16.79 -12.33
N GLU A 25 17.47 15.60 -12.40
CA GLU A 25 17.36 14.87 -13.67
C GLU A 25 16.12 13.96 -13.66
N THR A 26 15.36 13.99 -14.75
CA THR A 26 14.28 13.02 -14.99
C THR A 26 14.53 12.36 -16.34
N MET A 27 14.52 11.03 -16.35
CA MET A 27 14.57 10.22 -17.56
C MET A 27 13.28 9.43 -17.67
N GLN A 28 12.61 9.50 -18.83
CA GLN A 28 11.37 8.78 -19.09
C GLN A 28 11.58 7.78 -20.20
N LEU A 29 11.02 6.59 -20.04
CA LEU A 29 10.84 5.61 -21.11
C LEU A 29 9.38 5.69 -21.55
N LEU A 30 9.18 5.92 -22.84
CA LEU A 30 7.85 6.00 -23.42
C LEU A 30 7.54 4.73 -24.21
N ASP A 31 6.26 4.38 -24.30
CA ASP A 31 5.79 3.33 -25.19
C ASP A 31 5.76 3.82 -26.66
N ARG A 32 5.26 2.95 -27.55
CA ARG A 32 5.14 3.25 -28.99
C ARG A 32 4.22 4.43 -29.27
N ASP A 33 3.25 4.67 -28.39
CA ASP A 33 2.19 5.67 -28.54
C ASP A 33 2.53 6.98 -27.81
N GLY A 34 3.72 7.03 -27.17
CA GLY A 34 4.25 8.21 -26.50
C GLY A 34 3.82 8.34 -25.03
N ASN A 35 3.21 7.30 -24.43
CA ASN A 35 2.87 7.32 -23.02
C ASN A 35 4.08 6.93 -22.19
N GLU A 36 4.20 7.54 -21.00
CA GLU A 36 5.24 7.20 -20.06
C GLU A 36 5.04 5.78 -19.50
N VAL A 37 6.07 4.96 -19.61
CA VAL A 37 6.10 3.59 -19.05
C VAL A 37 6.93 3.53 -17.78
N VAL A 38 8.05 4.25 -17.77
CA VAL A 38 8.93 4.33 -16.61
C VAL A 38 9.50 5.74 -16.53
N ALA A 39 9.45 6.34 -15.35
CA ALA A 39 10.21 7.55 -15.04
C ALA A 39 11.25 7.26 -13.97
N PHE A 40 12.46 7.76 -14.17
CA PHE A 40 13.52 7.81 -13.17
C PHE A 40 13.75 9.26 -12.79
N THR A 41 13.62 9.56 -11.51
CA THR A 41 13.86 10.89 -10.97
C THR A 41 15.01 10.82 -9.99
N LYS A 42 16.05 11.63 -10.24
CA LYS A 42 17.18 11.74 -9.34
C LYS A 42 17.06 13.03 -8.53
N ALA A 43 17.03 12.91 -7.23
CA ALA A 43 17.07 14.03 -6.30
C ALA A 43 18.50 14.61 -6.17
N VAL A 44 18.60 15.82 -5.61
CA VAL A 44 19.89 16.51 -5.38
C VAL A 44 20.81 15.70 -4.45
N ASP A 45 20.24 14.94 -3.52
CA ASP A 45 20.96 14.06 -2.60
C ASP A 45 21.51 12.78 -3.25
N GLY A 46 21.25 12.60 -4.56
CA GLY A 46 21.64 11.42 -5.32
C GLY A 46 20.66 10.26 -5.24
N THR A 47 19.57 10.40 -4.50
CA THR A 47 18.50 9.37 -4.44
C THR A 47 17.84 9.21 -5.80
N ILE A 48 17.70 7.98 -6.28
CA ILE A 48 16.99 7.67 -7.52
C ILE A 48 15.65 7.02 -7.15
N ALA A 49 14.57 7.68 -7.54
CA ALA A 49 13.23 7.10 -7.50
C ALA A 49 12.85 6.65 -8.90
N SER A 50 12.17 5.51 -9.01
CA SER A 50 11.59 5.04 -10.27
C SER A 50 10.09 4.82 -10.08
N THR A 51 9.30 5.30 -11.04
CA THR A 51 7.89 4.98 -11.17
C THR A 51 7.72 4.14 -12.43
N VAL A 52 7.07 2.99 -12.31
CA VAL A 52 6.69 2.15 -13.44
C VAL A 52 5.19 2.26 -13.57
N ASP A 53 4.71 2.83 -14.68
CA ASP A 53 3.26 2.88 -14.93
C ASP A 53 2.72 1.47 -15.16
N GLY A 54 1.51 1.21 -14.72
CA GLY A 54 0.89 -0.10 -14.85
C GLY A 54 1.33 -1.15 -13.81
N GLN A 55 2.15 -0.80 -12.82
CA GLN A 55 2.45 -1.72 -11.71
C GLN A 55 1.37 -1.67 -10.63
N PRO A 56 0.97 -2.84 -10.09
CA PRO A 56 0.09 -2.87 -8.94
C PRO A 56 0.71 -2.13 -7.75
N LYS A 57 -0.10 -1.30 -7.09
CA LYS A 57 0.26 -0.75 -5.79
C LYS A 57 0.11 -1.84 -4.74
N VAL A 58 1.00 -1.85 -3.78
CA VAL A 58 1.11 -2.92 -2.78
C VAL A 58 1.09 -2.33 -1.37
N TYR A 59 0.33 -2.97 -0.50
CA TYR A 59 0.44 -2.79 0.95
C TYR A 59 0.65 -4.14 1.60
N ARG A 60 1.75 -4.27 2.36
CA ARG A 60 2.05 -5.44 3.19
C ARG A 60 2.36 -5.00 4.59
N ALA A 61 1.71 -5.61 5.55
CA ALA A 61 1.91 -5.30 6.96
C ALA A 61 1.69 -6.52 7.85
N LEU A 62 2.23 -6.43 9.05
CA LEU A 62 1.97 -7.34 10.15
C LEU A 62 1.16 -6.57 11.19
N LEU A 63 -0.07 -7.01 11.47
CA LEU A 63 -0.93 -6.39 12.46
C LEU A 63 -0.80 -7.08 13.81
N ASN A 64 -0.62 -6.29 14.85
CA ASN A 64 -0.64 -6.76 16.24
C ASN A 64 -1.68 -5.96 17.04
N GLN A 65 -2.31 -6.59 18.03
CA GLN A 65 -3.30 -5.94 18.89
C GLN A 65 -3.01 -6.25 20.35
N THR A 66 -3.16 -5.25 21.22
CA THR A 66 -3.08 -5.41 22.67
C THR A 66 -4.39 -4.95 23.30
N GLY A 67 -5.05 -5.84 24.00
CA GLY A 67 -6.35 -5.58 24.61
C GLY A 67 -7.38 -5.16 23.54
N THR A 68 -8.21 -4.18 23.88
CA THR A 68 -9.26 -3.65 22.97
C THR A 68 -8.81 -2.42 22.17
N ASN A 69 -7.50 -2.16 22.11
CA ASN A 69 -6.97 -1.04 21.34
C ASN A 69 -7.08 -1.28 19.84
N ALA A 70 -6.89 -0.22 19.06
CA ALA A 70 -6.70 -0.34 17.62
C ALA A 70 -5.48 -1.21 17.31
N PRO A 71 -5.51 -2.01 16.23
CA PRO A 71 -4.33 -2.75 15.80
C PRO A 71 -3.18 -1.81 15.43
N VAL A 72 -1.96 -2.24 15.72
CA VAL A 72 -0.72 -1.58 15.30
C VAL A 72 -0.14 -2.34 14.13
N ALA A 73 0.12 -1.64 13.03
CA ALA A 73 0.73 -2.20 11.83
C ALA A 73 2.25 -2.02 11.85
N THR A 74 2.98 -3.13 11.67
CA THR A 74 4.37 -3.09 11.23
C THR A 74 4.36 -3.17 9.71
N VAL A 75 4.53 -2.04 9.04
CA VAL A 75 4.48 -1.95 7.58
C VAL A 75 5.76 -2.52 6.98
N LEU A 76 5.63 -3.50 6.09
CA LEU A 76 6.73 -4.15 5.37
C LEU A 76 6.93 -3.53 3.98
N GLU A 77 5.82 -3.13 3.35
CA GLU A 77 5.80 -2.47 2.03
C GLU A 77 4.54 -1.62 1.91
N ASN A 78 4.68 -0.42 1.39
CA ASN A 78 3.55 0.46 1.11
C ASN A 78 3.82 1.36 -0.09
N THR A 79 3.16 1.08 -1.20
CA THR A 79 3.20 1.89 -2.43
C THR A 79 1.84 2.50 -2.77
N LEU A 80 0.88 2.51 -1.82
CA LEU A 80 -0.47 3.06 -2.02
C LEU A 80 -0.49 4.59 -2.16
N GLY A 81 0.56 5.28 -1.72
CA GLY A 81 0.66 6.74 -1.79
C GLY A 81 0.20 7.46 -0.51
N GLY A 82 -0.07 6.73 0.57
CA GLY A 82 -0.42 7.25 1.89
C GLY A 82 -0.42 6.15 2.94
N ASP A 83 -0.55 6.50 4.20
CA ASP A 83 -0.54 5.54 5.30
C ASP A 83 -1.93 4.96 5.53
N VAL A 84 -2.00 3.63 5.62
CA VAL A 84 -3.23 2.93 6.02
C VAL A 84 -3.39 3.02 7.54
N VAL A 85 -4.46 3.66 7.97
CA VAL A 85 -4.79 3.82 9.40
C VAL A 85 -5.71 2.69 9.86
N TRP A 86 -5.23 1.89 10.80
CA TRP A 86 -6.00 0.78 11.35
C TRP A 86 -6.79 1.23 12.58
N THR A 87 -8.08 0.91 12.61
CA THR A 87 -8.97 1.19 13.72
C THR A 87 -9.76 -0.06 14.13
N ARG A 88 -10.17 -0.12 15.39
CA ARG A 88 -11.11 -1.13 15.88
C ARG A 88 -12.52 -0.55 15.86
N GLY A 89 -13.40 -1.13 15.07
CA GLY A 89 -14.82 -0.75 15.02
C GLY A 89 -15.60 -1.39 16.18
N LEU A 90 -15.69 -2.70 16.16
CA LEU A 90 -16.34 -3.52 17.19
C LEU A 90 -15.44 -4.71 17.54
N THR A 91 -15.89 -5.55 18.47
CA THR A 91 -15.18 -6.82 18.77
C THR A 91 -15.05 -7.65 17.51
N GLY A 92 -13.81 -7.96 17.12
CA GLY A 92 -13.51 -8.73 15.93
C GLY A 92 -13.69 -7.98 14.59
N ILE A 93 -13.95 -6.66 14.59
CA ILE A 93 -14.10 -5.87 13.38
C ILE A 93 -13.07 -4.74 13.38
N TYR A 94 -12.26 -4.69 12.33
CA TYR A 94 -11.18 -3.72 12.16
C TYR A 94 -11.22 -3.12 10.77
N PHE A 95 -10.95 -1.81 10.67
CA PHE A 95 -10.90 -1.08 9.42
C PHE A 95 -9.48 -0.57 9.18
N GLY A 96 -8.95 -0.85 7.99
CA GLY A 96 -7.76 -0.20 7.46
C GLY A 96 -8.19 0.86 6.45
N THR A 97 -8.05 2.14 6.78
CA THR A 97 -8.56 3.25 5.97
C THR A 97 -7.46 4.05 5.30
N LEU A 98 -7.66 4.37 4.02
CA LEU A 98 -6.88 5.30 3.23
C LEU A 98 -7.75 5.80 2.07
N ALA A 99 -8.05 7.10 2.04
CA ALA A 99 -8.98 7.70 1.09
C ALA A 99 -8.64 7.37 -0.37
N GLY A 100 -9.61 6.83 -1.12
CA GLY A 100 -9.51 6.48 -2.54
C GLY A 100 -8.51 5.37 -2.87
N ALA A 101 -7.95 4.70 -1.87
CA ALA A 101 -6.86 3.74 -2.09
C ALA A 101 -7.34 2.36 -2.58
N PHE A 102 -8.62 2.03 -2.42
CA PHE A 102 -9.14 0.69 -2.64
C PHE A 102 -10.28 0.66 -3.68
N PRO A 103 -10.06 1.11 -4.93
CA PRO A 103 -11.11 1.21 -5.93
C PRO A 103 -11.73 -0.15 -6.26
N SER A 104 -13.05 -0.15 -6.50
CA SER A 104 -13.80 -1.34 -6.89
C SER A 104 -13.28 -1.93 -8.20
N GLY A 105 -13.22 -3.26 -8.27
CA GLY A 105 -12.74 -4.00 -9.44
C GLY A 105 -11.23 -3.99 -9.65
N LYS A 106 -10.48 -3.18 -8.88
CA LYS A 106 -9.01 -3.09 -8.96
C LYS A 106 -8.31 -3.60 -7.72
N THR A 107 -9.00 -3.62 -6.58
CA THR A 107 -8.42 -4.03 -5.30
C THR A 107 -8.55 -5.53 -5.10
N TYR A 108 -7.42 -6.19 -4.94
CA TYR A 108 -7.31 -7.56 -4.50
C TYR A 108 -6.78 -7.60 -3.08
N VAL A 109 -7.50 -8.27 -2.21
CA VAL A 109 -7.10 -8.51 -0.82
C VAL A 109 -6.74 -9.97 -0.72
N SER A 110 -5.53 -10.28 -0.27
CA SER A 110 -5.13 -11.68 -0.09
C SER A 110 -6.09 -12.33 0.90
N PRO A 111 -6.74 -13.44 0.54
CA PRO A 111 -7.65 -14.13 1.43
C PRO A 111 -6.84 -14.66 2.61
N PHE A 112 -6.78 -13.88 3.67
CA PHE A 112 -6.35 -14.38 4.97
C PHE A 112 -7.58 -15.04 5.59
N GLN A 113 -7.63 -16.36 5.50
CA GLN A 113 -8.61 -17.15 6.21
C GLN A 113 -7.86 -17.93 7.28
N TYR A 114 -7.96 -17.46 8.51
CA TYR A 114 -7.58 -18.26 9.65
C TYR A 114 -8.85 -18.96 10.18
N VAL A 115 -8.80 -20.28 10.24
CA VAL A 115 -9.87 -21.10 10.79
C VAL A 115 -9.45 -21.59 12.16
N ASP A 116 -9.99 -20.98 13.22
CA ASP A 116 -9.94 -21.58 14.55
C ASP A 116 -11.24 -22.37 14.79
N PRO A 117 -11.18 -23.69 14.98
CA PRO A 117 -12.37 -24.51 15.23
C PRO A 117 -13.15 -24.09 16.48
N SER A 118 -12.50 -23.34 17.40
CA SER A 118 -13.09 -23.00 18.71
C SER A 118 -13.63 -21.57 18.74
N ASN A 119 -13.09 -20.64 17.91
CA ASN A 119 -13.32 -19.19 18.07
C ASN A 119 -13.69 -18.45 16.78
N GLY A 120 -13.91 -19.14 15.68
CA GLY A 120 -14.34 -18.53 14.43
C GLY A 120 -13.20 -18.19 13.45
N ASN A 121 -13.60 -17.71 12.29
CA ASN A 121 -12.71 -17.40 11.18
C ASN A 121 -12.53 -15.91 11.05
N TYR A 122 -11.31 -15.46 10.74
CA TYR A 122 -11.08 -14.09 10.26
C TYR A 122 -11.07 -14.08 8.75
N GLN A 123 -11.66 -13.05 8.18
CA GLN A 123 -11.57 -12.75 6.75
C GLN A 123 -11.17 -11.28 6.55
N LEU A 124 -10.35 -11.06 5.52
CA LEU A 124 -9.99 -9.73 5.05
C LEU A 124 -10.71 -9.50 3.73
N TYR A 125 -11.40 -8.38 3.59
CA TYR A 125 -12.07 -8.01 2.35
C TYR A 125 -12.10 -6.49 2.15
N ARG A 126 -12.33 -6.08 0.91
CA ARG A 126 -12.57 -4.69 0.58
C ARG A 126 -13.94 -4.27 1.11
N TYR A 127 -14.00 -3.19 1.86
CA TYR A 127 -15.26 -2.62 2.36
C TYR A 127 -15.85 -1.63 1.36
N ASP A 128 -15.09 -0.58 1.02
CA ASP A 128 -15.43 0.45 0.03
C ASP A 128 -14.15 0.99 -0.66
N ASP A 129 -14.23 2.14 -1.34
CA ASP A 129 -13.08 2.75 -2.02
C ASP A 129 -12.05 3.33 -1.05
N ASP A 130 -12.43 3.57 0.20
CA ASP A 130 -11.60 4.19 1.23
C ASP A 130 -11.13 3.18 2.30
N ALA A 131 -11.69 1.96 2.32
CA ALA A 131 -11.44 1.02 3.41
C ALA A 131 -11.40 -0.46 2.99
N VAL A 132 -10.56 -1.20 3.72
CA VAL A 132 -10.60 -2.66 3.83
C VAL A 132 -11.00 -3.06 5.25
N THR A 133 -11.61 -4.22 5.41
CA THR A 133 -12.09 -4.71 6.71
C THR A 133 -11.52 -6.09 7.01
N ILE A 134 -11.09 -6.27 8.26
CA ILE A 134 -10.91 -7.59 8.86
C ILE A 134 -12.11 -7.87 9.74
N GLU A 135 -12.75 -8.98 9.54
CA GLU A 135 -13.91 -9.41 10.32
C GLU A 135 -13.70 -10.82 10.88
N SER A 136 -13.95 -10.97 12.17
CA SER A 136 -14.04 -12.27 12.85
C SER A 136 -15.50 -12.74 12.85
N LEU A 137 -15.77 -13.87 12.21
CA LEU A 137 -17.09 -14.48 12.20
C LEU A 137 -17.54 -14.97 13.59
N GLY A 138 -16.58 -15.15 14.50
CA GLY A 138 -16.84 -15.50 15.92
C GLY A 138 -16.95 -14.28 16.85
N GLN A 139 -16.88 -13.05 16.34
CA GLN A 139 -16.85 -11.82 17.14
C GLN A 139 -15.76 -11.82 18.23
N VAL A 140 -14.57 -12.26 17.88
CA VAL A 140 -13.42 -12.38 18.77
C VAL A 140 -12.32 -11.41 18.34
N ASP A 141 -11.72 -10.69 19.27
CA ASP A 141 -10.63 -9.76 18.96
C ASP A 141 -9.32 -10.49 18.63
N LEU A 142 -8.46 -9.86 17.79
CA LEU A 142 -7.15 -10.38 17.36
C LEU A 142 -6.23 -10.73 18.55
N HIS A 143 -6.35 -10.00 19.68
CA HIS A 143 -5.54 -10.25 20.87
C HIS A 143 -6.02 -11.43 21.73
N ASN A 144 -7.13 -12.06 21.40
CA ASN A 144 -7.63 -13.20 22.17
C ASN A 144 -6.55 -14.27 22.28
N ALA A 145 -6.46 -14.91 23.45
CA ALA A 145 -5.46 -15.93 23.74
C ALA A 145 -5.44 -17.09 22.72
N ALA A 146 -6.59 -17.39 22.11
CA ALA A 146 -6.70 -18.36 21.03
C ALA A 146 -5.92 -17.94 19.76
N PHE A 147 -5.73 -16.63 19.54
CA PHE A 147 -5.00 -16.07 18.40
C PHE A 147 -3.61 -15.56 18.75
N ALA A 148 -3.26 -15.46 20.05
CA ALA A 148 -1.96 -14.97 20.47
C ALA A 148 -0.78 -15.76 19.87
N ALA A 149 -0.98 -17.03 19.54
CA ALA A 149 0.01 -17.87 18.86
C ALA A 149 0.21 -17.50 17.38
N TYR A 150 -0.67 -16.68 16.77
CA TYR A 150 -0.67 -16.33 15.36
C TYR A 150 -0.43 -14.84 15.11
N LEU A 151 -0.25 -14.07 16.16
CA LEU A 151 0.19 -12.68 16.03
C LEU A 151 1.69 -12.64 15.69
N PRO A 152 2.09 -11.73 14.86
CA PRO A 152 1.28 -10.72 14.14
C PRO A 152 0.56 -11.29 12.91
N VAL A 153 -0.64 -10.78 12.63
CA VAL A 153 -1.47 -11.17 11.48
C VAL A 153 -0.92 -10.56 10.19
N PRO A 154 -0.54 -11.36 9.17
CA PRO A 154 -0.05 -10.85 7.91
C PRO A 154 -1.19 -10.30 7.04
N ILE A 155 -1.02 -9.12 6.49
CA ILE A 155 -1.95 -8.45 5.59
C ILE A 155 -1.27 -8.17 4.26
N GLN A 156 -1.96 -8.47 3.16
CA GLN A 156 -1.53 -8.09 1.82
C GLN A 156 -2.70 -7.55 1.01
N ILE A 157 -2.52 -6.38 0.44
CA ILE A 157 -3.46 -5.72 -0.44
C ILE A 157 -2.71 -5.35 -1.73
N LEU A 158 -3.32 -5.64 -2.87
CA LEU A 158 -2.84 -5.26 -4.20
C LEU A 158 -3.91 -4.41 -4.86
N VAL A 159 -3.50 -3.29 -5.44
CA VAL A 159 -4.38 -2.41 -6.21
C VAL A 159 -3.83 -2.31 -7.62
N ASN A 160 -4.55 -2.91 -8.58
CA ASN A 160 -4.17 -2.88 -9.98
C ASN A 160 -4.39 -1.48 -10.59
N PRO A 161 -3.64 -1.11 -11.60
CA PRO A 161 -3.78 0.17 -12.32
C PRO A 161 -5.12 0.34 -13.02
#